data_0b2f72ef8786e82552601ab0a68ed92a
#
_entry.id   0b2f72ef8786e82552601ab0a68ed92a
#
_cell.length_a   1.000
_cell.length_b   1.000
_cell.length_c   1.000
_cell.angle_alpha   90.00
_cell.angle_beta   90.00
_cell.angle_gamma   90.00
#
_symmetry.space_group_name_H-M   'P 1'
#
loop_
_entity.id
_entity.type
_entity.pdbx_description
1 polymer ?
#
loop_
_entity_poly.entity_id
_entity_poly.type
_entity_poly.pdbx_seq_one_letter_code
_entity_poly.pdbx_strand_id
1 'polypeptide(L)'
;KPHGMRCGEMRFMDFTPIDDSDDVATFLYAMPLSHDTIFVEETILATRKQVSYDFLKERLHQRLSKEGIVVEAVLDEEYCRIPLGTALPKKKQVVIPFGGAAAMIHPASGYLLSKVVEMAPRLAELIVESKSDKKQMIQDAMELIWPQERRRCRELYLVGLEILTRMPQQRYWEFFDAFFSLPDHLWRGFLDDTMSPSELALTMSKMFALSKSSLRLSLIQNSLSHASGH
;
A
#
# COMPACT_ATOMS: atom_id res chain seq x y z
N LYS A 1 2.13 19.70 -25.35
CA LYS A 1 2.24 20.67 -24.22
C LYS A 1 3.12 20.09 -23.15
N PRO A 2 3.96 20.88 -22.46
CA PRO A 2 4.55 20.45 -21.20
C PRO A 2 3.45 19.93 -20.28
N HIS A 3 3.79 19.00 -19.41
CA HIS A 3 2.83 18.33 -18.51
C HIS A 3 2.03 19.26 -17.58
N GLY A 4 2.33 20.57 -17.55
CA GLY A 4 1.58 21.59 -16.80
C GLY A 4 1.76 21.58 -15.27
N MET A 5 2.53 20.64 -14.72
CA MET A 5 2.87 20.59 -13.29
C MET A 5 4.13 21.40 -12.99
N ARG A 6 4.25 21.94 -11.78
CA ARG A 6 5.45 22.66 -11.31
C ARG A 6 6.44 21.68 -10.70
N CYS A 7 7.76 21.96 -10.86
CA CYS A 7 8.77 21.21 -10.13
C CYS A 7 8.51 21.30 -8.61
N GLY A 8 8.59 20.17 -7.92
CA GLY A 8 8.27 20.06 -6.50
C GLY A 8 6.80 19.79 -6.17
N GLU A 9 5.89 19.82 -7.16
CA GLU A 9 4.52 19.33 -7.02
C GLU A 9 4.46 17.83 -7.34
N MET A 10 3.46 17.17 -6.75
CA MET A 10 3.19 15.76 -6.99
C MET A 10 1.68 15.55 -7.01
N ARG A 11 1.18 14.77 -7.95
CA ARG A 11 -0.14 14.16 -7.83
C ARG A 11 0.01 12.86 -7.07
N PHE A 12 -0.63 12.79 -5.94
CA PHE A 12 -0.59 11.62 -5.07
C PHE A 12 -1.95 10.94 -5.06
N MET A 13 -2.01 9.71 -5.59
CA MET A 13 -3.23 8.90 -5.62
C MET A 13 -4.44 9.63 -6.28
N ASP A 14 -4.27 10.12 -7.48
CA ASP A 14 -5.36 10.77 -8.22
C ASP A 14 -6.35 9.73 -8.77
N PHE A 15 -7.47 9.54 -8.05
CA PHE A 15 -8.55 8.63 -8.42
C PHE A 15 -9.60 9.26 -9.36
N THR A 16 -9.32 10.40 -9.98
CA THR A 16 -10.25 10.99 -10.95
C THR A 16 -10.67 9.93 -11.98
N PRO A 17 -11.96 9.63 -12.14
CA PRO A 17 -12.40 8.57 -13.04
C PRO A 17 -12.02 8.85 -14.50
N ILE A 18 -11.55 7.82 -15.19
CA ILE A 18 -11.36 7.86 -16.65
C ILE A 18 -12.68 7.48 -17.33
N ASP A 19 -13.35 6.45 -16.80
CA ASP A 19 -14.65 5.97 -17.27
C ASP A 19 -15.47 5.54 -16.04
N ASP A 20 -16.78 5.83 -16.05
CA ASP A 20 -17.69 5.45 -14.97
C ASP A 20 -18.07 3.96 -14.98
N SER A 21 -17.75 3.24 -16.05
CA SER A 21 -18.07 1.82 -16.25
C SER A 21 -17.02 0.85 -15.72
N ASP A 22 -15.92 1.35 -15.15
CA ASP A 22 -14.78 0.52 -14.79
C ASP A 22 -15.00 -0.35 -13.55
N ASP A 23 -14.78 -1.64 -13.72
CA ASP A 23 -14.81 -2.65 -12.65
C ASP A 23 -13.58 -2.60 -11.73
N VAL A 24 -12.52 -1.90 -12.10
CA VAL A 24 -11.25 -1.82 -11.39
C VAL A 24 -10.86 -0.36 -11.18
N ALA A 25 -10.81 0.05 -9.91
CA ALA A 25 -10.34 1.39 -9.55
C ALA A 25 -8.84 1.52 -9.78
N THR A 26 -8.46 2.41 -10.68
CA THR A 26 -7.07 2.81 -10.89
C THR A 26 -6.87 4.26 -10.48
N PHE A 27 -5.63 4.63 -10.21
CA PHE A 27 -5.25 6.00 -9.88
C PHE A 27 -3.88 6.35 -10.46
N LEU A 28 -3.63 7.65 -10.56
CA LEU A 28 -2.39 8.19 -11.09
C LEU A 28 -1.47 8.68 -9.98
N TYR A 29 -0.19 8.29 -10.06
CA TYR A 29 0.91 9.08 -9.52
C TYR A 29 1.52 9.89 -10.65
N ALA A 30 1.86 11.17 -10.40
CA ALA A 30 2.56 12.00 -11.36
C ALA A 30 3.54 12.92 -10.66
N MET A 31 4.81 12.92 -11.10
CA MET A 31 5.89 13.71 -10.53
C MET A 31 6.73 14.33 -11.65
N PRO A 32 6.82 15.67 -11.76
CA PRO A 32 7.69 16.30 -12.73
C PRO A 32 9.16 16.06 -12.38
N LEU A 33 9.93 15.55 -13.32
CA LEU A 33 11.38 15.39 -13.20
C LEU A 33 12.12 16.61 -13.77
N SER A 34 11.54 17.24 -14.80
CA SER A 34 12.00 18.49 -15.38
C SER A 34 10.81 19.28 -15.93
N HIS A 35 11.05 20.34 -16.68
CA HIS A 35 10.00 21.14 -17.33
C HIS A 35 9.19 20.34 -18.38
N ASP A 36 9.82 19.38 -19.04
CA ASP A 36 9.28 18.61 -20.16
C ASP A 36 9.24 17.10 -19.91
N THR A 37 9.84 16.64 -18.82
CA THR A 37 9.93 15.23 -18.45
C THR A 37 9.14 14.98 -17.16
N ILE A 38 8.26 13.99 -17.18
CA ILE A 38 7.41 13.62 -16.04
C ILE A 38 7.45 12.11 -15.83
N PHE A 39 7.56 11.69 -14.58
CA PHE A 39 7.24 10.32 -14.18
C PHE A 39 5.73 10.22 -13.99
N VAL A 40 5.13 9.19 -14.59
CA VAL A 40 3.70 8.89 -14.44
C VAL A 40 3.50 7.40 -14.22
N GLU A 41 2.62 7.05 -13.28
CA GLU A 41 2.26 5.68 -12.98
C GLU A 41 0.75 5.55 -12.85
N GLU A 42 0.13 4.74 -13.69
CA GLU A 42 -1.25 4.30 -13.53
C GLU A 42 -1.23 2.96 -12.81
N THR A 43 -1.84 2.89 -11.65
CA THR A 43 -1.76 1.73 -10.77
C THR A 43 -3.08 1.44 -10.07
N ILE A 44 -3.12 0.33 -9.36
CA ILE A 44 -4.27 -0.15 -8.59
C ILE A 44 -3.86 -0.23 -7.13
N LEU A 45 -4.69 0.27 -6.22
CA LEU A 45 -4.38 0.19 -4.80
C LEU A 45 -4.28 -1.25 -4.31
N ALA A 46 -5.30 -2.05 -4.57
CA ALA A 46 -5.33 -3.47 -4.25
C ALA A 46 -6.43 -4.17 -5.07
N THR A 47 -6.17 -5.35 -5.61
CA THR A 47 -7.17 -6.15 -6.32
C THR A 47 -6.84 -7.63 -6.25
N ARG A 48 -7.88 -8.48 -6.28
CA ARG A 48 -7.78 -9.92 -6.49
C ARG A 48 -7.88 -10.31 -7.96
N LYS A 49 -8.35 -9.38 -8.81
CA LYS A 49 -8.45 -9.59 -10.25
C LYS A 49 -7.04 -9.52 -10.88
N GLN A 50 -6.78 -10.36 -11.85
CA GLN A 50 -5.61 -10.20 -12.68
C GLN A 50 -5.82 -9.03 -13.63
N VAL A 51 -4.93 -8.06 -13.58
CA VAL A 51 -4.92 -6.90 -14.45
C VAL A 51 -3.67 -6.97 -15.32
N SER A 52 -3.85 -6.80 -16.63
CA SER A 52 -2.74 -6.83 -17.57
C SER A 52 -1.99 -5.50 -17.57
N TYR A 53 -0.74 -5.57 -17.98
CA TYR A 53 0.07 -4.38 -18.25
C TYR A 53 -0.56 -3.49 -19.32
N ASP A 54 -1.03 -4.08 -20.43
CA ASP A 54 -1.63 -3.35 -21.53
C ASP A 54 -2.88 -2.55 -21.08
N PHE A 55 -3.68 -3.11 -20.18
CA PHE A 55 -4.82 -2.40 -19.59
C PHE A 55 -4.38 -1.15 -18.83
N LEU A 56 -3.37 -1.24 -17.97
CA LEU A 56 -2.87 -0.09 -17.21
C LEU A 56 -2.21 0.94 -18.13
N LYS A 57 -1.46 0.50 -19.13
CA LYS A 57 -0.83 1.36 -20.13
C LYS A 57 -1.87 2.13 -20.95
N GLU A 58 -2.91 1.45 -21.42
CA GLU A 58 -4.00 2.10 -22.16
C GLU A 58 -4.70 3.14 -21.30
N ARG A 59 -5.00 2.82 -20.03
CA ARG A 59 -5.62 3.77 -19.11
C ARG A 59 -4.74 4.99 -18.84
N LEU A 60 -3.44 4.79 -18.65
CA LEU A 60 -2.49 5.89 -18.53
C LEU A 60 -2.58 6.84 -19.74
N HIS A 61 -2.53 6.29 -20.95
CA HIS A 61 -2.64 7.10 -22.17
C HIS A 61 -3.99 7.83 -22.27
N GLN A 62 -5.08 7.18 -21.91
CA GLN A 62 -6.42 7.81 -21.90
C GLN A 62 -6.47 8.98 -20.89
N ARG A 63 -5.90 8.81 -19.69
CA ARG A 63 -5.83 9.85 -18.67
C ARG A 63 -5.01 11.04 -19.14
N LEU A 64 -3.80 10.80 -19.63
CA LEU A 64 -2.93 11.86 -20.16
C LEU A 64 -3.58 12.61 -21.34
N SER A 65 -4.25 11.90 -22.23
CA SER A 65 -4.98 12.49 -23.36
C SER A 65 -6.13 13.38 -22.90
N LYS A 66 -6.91 12.95 -21.90
CA LYS A 66 -7.98 13.78 -21.30
C LYS A 66 -7.45 15.10 -20.72
N GLU A 67 -6.24 15.09 -20.21
CA GLU A 67 -5.57 16.28 -19.68
C GLU A 67 -4.86 17.12 -20.76
N GLY A 68 -4.94 16.70 -22.02
CA GLY A 68 -4.30 17.37 -23.16
C GLY A 68 -2.78 17.24 -23.14
N ILE A 69 -2.25 16.23 -22.44
CA ILE A 69 -0.82 15.89 -22.44
C ILE A 69 -0.54 14.97 -23.62
N VAL A 70 0.39 15.38 -24.48
CA VAL A 70 0.87 14.58 -25.61
C VAL A 70 2.21 13.99 -25.23
N VAL A 71 2.30 12.66 -25.21
CA VAL A 71 3.55 11.94 -25.00
C VAL A 71 4.35 11.94 -26.28
N GLU A 72 5.48 12.63 -26.31
CA GLU A 72 6.39 12.69 -27.49
C GLU A 72 7.35 11.51 -27.51
N ALA A 73 7.86 11.09 -26.35
CA ALA A 73 8.75 9.96 -26.22
C ALA A 73 8.56 9.28 -24.86
N VAL A 74 8.68 7.97 -24.82
CA VAL A 74 8.81 7.17 -23.60
C VAL A 74 10.29 6.93 -23.37
N LEU A 75 10.84 7.47 -22.27
CA LEU A 75 12.26 7.36 -21.94
C LEU A 75 12.59 6.06 -21.20
N ASP A 76 11.66 5.62 -20.35
CA ASP A 76 11.75 4.39 -19.58
C ASP A 76 10.36 3.85 -19.28
N GLU A 77 10.23 2.54 -19.12
CA GLU A 77 8.95 1.87 -18.92
C GLU A 77 9.14 0.68 -17.98
N GLU A 78 8.38 0.66 -16.87
CA GLU A 78 8.43 -0.42 -15.90
C GLU A 78 7.02 -0.98 -15.65
N TYR A 79 6.95 -2.30 -15.49
CA TYR A 79 5.77 -2.99 -15.01
C TYR A 79 6.07 -3.73 -13.72
N CYS A 80 5.40 -3.35 -12.64
CA CYS A 80 5.60 -3.92 -11.32
C CYS A 80 4.31 -4.57 -10.78
N ARG A 81 4.48 -5.68 -10.06
CA ARG A 81 3.42 -6.30 -9.26
C ARG A 81 3.90 -6.43 -7.82
N ILE A 82 3.22 -5.74 -6.92
CA ILE A 82 3.54 -5.77 -5.49
C ILE A 82 2.60 -6.76 -4.79
N PRO A 83 3.11 -7.86 -4.24
CA PRO A 83 2.27 -8.84 -3.55
C PRO A 83 1.90 -8.33 -2.16
N LEU A 84 0.61 -8.00 -1.96
CA LEU A 84 0.07 -7.57 -0.67
C LEU A 84 -0.42 -8.76 0.14
N GLY A 85 -0.27 -8.69 1.47
CA GLY A 85 -0.82 -9.69 2.38
C GLY A 85 -0.21 -11.09 2.26
N THR A 86 1.01 -11.24 1.74
CA THR A 86 1.70 -12.54 1.60
C THR A 86 1.89 -13.22 2.95
N ALA A 87 1.97 -14.56 2.95
CA ALA A 87 2.23 -15.33 4.16
C ALA A 87 3.56 -14.93 4.81
N LEU A 88 3.57 -14.91 6.15
CA LEU A 88 4.81 -14.68 6.90
C LEU A 88 5.80 -15.82 6.64
N PRO A 89 7.11 -15.55 6.70
CA PRO A 89 8.13 -16.59 6.60
C PRO A 89 7.92 -17.70 7.62
N LYS A 90 8.21 -18.93 7.24
CA LYS A 90 8.11 -20.09 8.15
C LYS A 90 9.05 -19.91 9.34
N LYS A 91 8.68 -20.40 10.53
CA LYS A 91 9.52 -20.31 11.74
C LYS A 91 10.87 -21.04 11.60
N LYS A 92 10.91 -22.12 10.81
CA LYS A 92 12.16 -22.85 10.53
C LYS A 92 12.75 -22.35 9.21
N GLN A 93 13.60 -21.36 9.27
CA GLN A 93 14.35 -20.83 8.13
C GLN A 93 15.83 -21.24 8.22
N VAL A 94 16.48 -21.33 7.08
CA VAL A 94 17.95 -21.54 6.96
C VAL A 94 18.67 -20.29 6.46
N VAL A 95 17.87 -19.28 6.04
CA VAL A 95 18.32 -17.97 5.54
C VAL A 95 17.44 -16.92 6.20
N ILE A 96 18.00 -15.76 6.52
CA ILE A 96 17.22 -14.59 7.01
C ILE A 96 16.55 -13.93 5.82
N PRO A 97 15.21 -13.96 5.70
CA PRO A 97 14.50 -13.18 4.69
C PRO A 97 14.44 -11.71 5.12
N PHE A 98 14.43 -10.78 4.15
CA PHE A 98 14.31 -9.36 4.40
C PHE A 98 13.47 -8.67 3.31
N GLY A 99 12.89 -7.51 3.59
CA GLY A 99 12.06 -6.79 2.64
C GLY A 99 10.81 -7.57 2.20
N GLY A 100 10.54 -7.60 0.91
CA GLY A 100 9.41 -8.35 0.34
C GLY A 100 9.44 -9.83 0.65
N ALA A 101 10.63 -10.46 0.66
CA ALA A 101 10.81 -11.87 1.02
C ALA A 101 10.46 -12.19 2.48
N ALA A 102 10.51 -11.19 3.35
CA ALA A 102 10.06 -11.29 4.75
C ALA A 102 8.61 -10.87 4.95
N ALA A 103 7.84 -10.63 3.91
CA ALA A 103 6.48 -10.07 3.96
C ALA A 103 6.39 -8.71 4.69
N MET A 104 7.46 -7.89 4.61
CA MET A 104 7.52 -6.58 5.28
C MET A 104 6.73 -5.50 4.56
N ILE A 105 6.20 -5.77 3.36
CA ILE A 105 5.32 -4.85 2.62
C ILE A 105 4.08 -4.58 3.47
N HIS A 106 3.76 -3.30 3.68
CA HIS A 106 2.57 -2.91 4.44
C HIS A 106 1.30 -3.40 3.74
N PRO A 107 0.45 -4.21 4.39
CA PRO A 107 -0.63 -4.92 3.71
C PRO A 107 -1.66 -4.01 3.05
N ALA A 108 -1.95 -2.85 3.64
CA ALA A 108 -3.02 -1.96 3.18
C ALA A 108 -2.54 -0.84 2.25
N SER A 109 -1.23 -0.51 2.22
CA SER A 109 -0.70 0.59 1.41
C SER A 109 0.35 0.18 0.37
N GLY A 110 0.95 -1.00 0.51
CA GLY A 110 2.07 -1.43 -0.32
C GLY A 110 3.41 -0.79 0.04
N TYR A 111 3.46 0.08 1.06
CA TYR A 111 4.70 0.76 1.46
C TYR A 111 5.70 -0.22 2.07
N LEU A 112 6.97 0.00 1.78
CA LEU A 112 8.06 -0.85 2.25
C LEU A 112 9.31 -0.06 2.62
N LEU A 113 9.61 1.02 1.90
CA LEU A 113 10.91 1.67 1.94
C LEU A 113 11.30 2.17 3.33
N SER A 114 10.43 2.91 4.01
CA SER A 114 10.68 3.44 5.36
C SER A 114 11.02 2.33 6.35
N LYS A 115 10.26 1.24 6.30
CA LYS A 115 10.47 0.09 7.20
C LYS A 115 11.77 -0.67 6.91
N VAL A 116 12.15 -0.79 5.65
CA VAL A 116 13.43 -1.42 5.26
C VAL A 116 14.61 -0.57 5.72
N VAL A 117 14.55 0.75 5.49
CA VAL A 117 15.62 1.68 5.91
C VAL A 117 15.78 1.71 7.43
N GLU A 118 14.67 1.70 8.18
CA GLU A 118 14.69 1.62 9.65
C GLU A 118 15.30 0.30 10.15
N MET A 119 14.91 -0.82 9.53
CA MET A 119 15.21 -2.15 10.05
C MET A 119 16.58 -2.68 9.61
N ALA A 120 17.10 -2.26 8.45
CA ALA A 120 18.34 -2.78 7.91
C ALA A 120 19.56 -2.59 8.84
N PRO A 121 19.80 -1.40 9.44
CA PRO A 121 20.89 -1.22 10.38
C PRO A 121 20.76 -2.14 11.61
N ARG A 122 19.57 -2.24 12.19
CA ARG A 122 19.30 -3.08 13.36
C ARG A 122 19.56 -4.56 13.09
N LEU A 123 19.17 -5.03 11.89
CA LEU A 123 19.45 -6.39 11.46
C LEU A 123 20.94 -6.62 11.23
N ALA A 124 21.65 -5.66 10.65
CA ALA A 124 23.09 -5.72 10.44
C ALA A 124 23.84 -5.80 11.78
N GLU A 125 23.51 -4.97 12.76
CA GLU A 125 24.05 -5.01 14.12
C GLU A 125 23.83 -6.37 14.76
N LEU A 126 22.60 -6.91 14.73
CA LEU A 126 22.29 -8.22 15.26
C LEU A 126 23.17 -9.31 14.64
N ILE A 127 23.37 -9.28 13.32
CA ILE A 127 24.19 -10.28 12.61
C ILE A 127 25.67 -10.17 13.02
N VAL A 128 26.21 -8.95 13.08
CA VAL A 128 27.63 -8.70 13.41
C VAL A 128 27.94 -9.02 14.87
N GLU A 129 27.03 -8.68 15.79
CA GLU A 129 27.20 -8.87 17.22
C GLU A 129 26.83 -10.29 17.68
N SER A 130 26.18 -11.07 16.86
CA SER A 130 25.74 -12.42 17.22
C SER A 130 26.93 -13.33 17.52
N LYS A 131 27.01 -13.79 18.77
CA LYS A 131 27.92 -14.85 19.24
C LYS A 131 27.25 -16.22 19.22
N SER A 132 25.97 -16.28 18.87
CA SER A 132 25.12 -17.46 18.83
C SER A 132 25.43 -18.32 17.62
N ASP A 133 24.98 -19.59 17.67
CA ASP A 133 24.97 -20.40 16.46
C ASP A 133 24.05 -19.81 15.38
N LYS A 134 24.26 -20.21 14.13
CA LYS A 134 23.50 -19.70 12.98
C LYS A 134 21.99 -19.85 13.17
N LYS A 135 21.52 -20.91 13.80
CA LYS A 135 20.10 -21.18 13.99
C LYS A 135 19.48 -20.17 14.95
N GLN A 136 20.15 -19.89 16.07
CA GLN A 136 19.70 -18.90 17.04
C GLN A 136 19.70 -17.49 16.43
N MET A 137 20.78 -17.12 15.73
CA MET A 137 20.86 -15.83 15.01
C MET A 137 19.69 -15.63 14.04
N ILE A 138 19.30 -16.66 13.28
CA ILE A 138 18.14 -16.59 12.38
C ILE A 138 16.83 -16.39 13.17
N GLN A 139 16.68 -17.06 14.31
CA GLN A 139 15.49 -16.90 15.16
C GLN A 139 15.41 -15.49 15.72
N ASP A 140 16.51 -14.95 16.21
CA ASP A 140 16.60 -13.58 16.75
C ASP A 140 16.30 -12.54 15.67
N ALA A 141 16.83 -12.74 14.45
CA ALA A 141 16.51 -11.89 13.29
C ALA A 141 15.04 -11.94 12.90
N MET A 142 14.42 -13.13 12.96
CA MET A 142 12.98 -13.27 12.68
C MET A 142 12.11 -12.61 13.74
N GLU A 143 12.51 -12.65 15.01
CA GLU A 143 11.80 -11.96 16.08
C GLU A 143 12.02 -10.45 16.03
N LEU A 144 13.21 -9.98 15.61
CA LEU A 144 13.46 -8.56 15.33
C LEU A 144 12.56 -8.02 14.22
N ILE A 145 12.45 -8.76 13.10
CA ILE A 145 11.65 -8.34 11.94
C ILE A 145 10.15 -8.45 12.23
N TRP A 146 9.73 -9.52 12.89
CA TRP A 146 8.35 -9.86 13.18
C TRP A 146 8.10 -10.16 14.66
N PRO A 147 8.26 -9.17 15.56
CA PRO A 147 7.86 -9.32 16.96
C PRO A 147 6.35 -9.57 17.06
N GLN A 148 5.93 -10.17 18.15
CA GLN A 148 4.51 -10.57 18.34
C GLN A 148 3.52 -9.41 18.18
N GLU A 149 3.90 -8.23 18.63
CA GLU A 149 3.07 -7.03 18.53
C GLU A 149 2.83 -6.64 17.06
N ARG A 150 3.89 -6.60 16.26
CA ARG A 150 3.79 -6.29 14.82
C ARG A 150 2.97 -7.34 14.07
N ARG A 151 3.05 -8.62 14.46
CA ARG A 151 2.19 -9.68 13.89
C ARG A 151 0.71 -9.40 14.15
N ARG A 152 0.35 -8.91 15.37
CA ARG A 152 -1.03 -8.51 15.71
C ARG A 152 -1.49 -7.30 14.90
N CYS A 153 -0.65 -6.28 14.73
CA CYS A 153 -0.96 -5.15 13.85
C CYS A 153 -1.22 -5.62 12.41
N ARG A 154 -0.38 -6.52 11.92
CA ARG A 154 -0.55 -7.08 10.58
C ARG A 154 -1.91 -7.73 10.37
N GLU A 155 -2.44 -8.47 11.34
CA GLU A 155 -3.79 -9.05 11.22
C GLU A 155 -4.87 -7.98 11.07
N LEU A 156 -4.75 -6.85 11.77
CA LEU A 156 -5.66 -5.72 11.61
C LEU A 156 -5.51 -5.06 10.23
N TYR A 157 -4.28 -4.88 9.74
CA TYR A 157 -4.04 -4.37 8.38
C TYR A 157 -4.59 -5.30 7.29
N LEU A 158 -4.55 -6.62 7.50
CA LEU A 158 -5.16 -7.58 6.56
C LEU A 158 -6.67 -7.45 6.47
N VAL A 159 -7.34 -7.12 7.58
CA VAL A 159 -8.78 -6.77 7.54
C VAL A 159 -8.98 -5.51 6.69
N GLY A 160 -8.14 -4.50 6.84
CA GLY A 160 -8.16 -3.30 6.00
C GLY A 160 -7.94 -3.62 4.51
N LEU A 161 -6.96 -4.46 4.19
CA LEU A 161 -6.71 -4.93 2.82
C LEU A 161 -7.94 -5.63 2.22
N GLU A 162 -8.58 -6.50 2.97
CA GLU A 162 -9.77 -7.21 2.50
C GLU A 162 -10.92 -6.25 2.18
N ILE A 163 -11.12 -5.24 3.02
CA ILE A 163 -12.09 -4.17 2.78
C ILE A 163 -11.77 -3.44 1.47
N LEU A 164 -10.52 -3.03 1.27
CA LEU A 164 -10.08 -2.32 0.08
C LEU A 164 -10.27 -3.16 -1.19
N THR A 165 -9.91 -4.44 -1.18
CA THR A 165 -10.05 -5.32 -2.36
C THR A 165 -11.50 -5.57 -2.79
N ARG A 166 -12.46 -5.36 -1.90
CA ARG A 166 -13.91 -5.54 -2.17
C ARG A 166 -14.66 -4.23 -2.35
N MET A 167 -13.98 -3.10 -2.17
CA MET A 167 -14.60 -1.79 -2.23
C MET A 167 -14.91 -1.40 -3.68
N PRO A 168 -16.16 -0.95 -3.98
CA PRO A 168 -16.46 -0.38 -5.29
C PRO A 168 -15.67 0.90 -5.54
N GLN A 169 -15.31 1.16 -6.80
CA GLN A 169 -14.52 2.34 -7.20
C GLN A 169 -15.09 3.65 -6.67
N GLN A 170 -16.41 3.83 -6.75
CA GLN A 170 -17.10 5.05 -6.33
C GLN A 170 -16.97 5.34 -4.82
N ARG A 171 -16.51 4.37 -4.03
CA ARG A 171 -16.32 4.52 -2.58
C ARG A 171 -14.90 4.90 -2.17
N TYR A 172 -13.93 4.81 -3.07
CA TYR A 172 -12.54 5.14 -2.73
C TYR A 172 -12.40 6.60 -2.29
N TRP A 173 -13.07 7.54 -2.95
CA TRP A 173 -13.07 8.94 -2.54
C TRP A 173 -13.59 9.14 -1.11
N GLU A 174 -14.76 8.55 -0.80
CA GLU A 174 -15.34 8.65 0.55
C GLU A 174 -14.44 8.00 1.61
N PHE A 175 -13.78 6.91 1.25
CA PHE A 175 -12.84 6.20 2.13
C PHE A 175 -11.60 7.05 2.42
N PHE A 176 -10.94 7.58 1.40
CA PHE A 176 -9.74 8.38 1.59
C PHE A 176 -10.04 9.75 2.20
N ASP A 177 -11.18 10.37 1.90
CA ASP A 177 -11.65 11.58 2.57
C ASP A 177 -11.78 11.35 4.08
N ALA A 178 -12.40 10.25 4.50
CA ALA A 178 -12.50 9.87 5.91
C ALA A 178 -11.14 9.53 6.52
N PHE A 179 -10.26 8.84 5.79
CA PHE A 179 -8.93 8.45 6.26
C PHE A 179 -8.02 9.66 6.49
N PHE A 180 -7.92 10.57 5.53
CA PHE A 180 -7.10 11.77 5.64
C PHE A 180 -7.75 12.89 6.48
N SER A 181 -9.02 12.75 6.88
CA SER A 181 -9.66 13.58 7.91
C SER A 181 -9.28 13.16 9.34
N LEU A 182 -8.61 12.03 9.52
CA LEU A 182 -8.01 11.67 10.80
C LEU A 182 -6.92 12.68 11.19
N PRO A 183 -6.66 12.90 12.50
CA PRO A 183 -5.48 13.64 12.95
C PRO A 183 -4.18 13.10 12.32
N ASP A 184 -3.27 13.99 11.95
CA ASP A 184 -2.02 13.68 11.22
C ASP A 184 -1.24 12.50 11.83
N HIS A 185 -1.09 12.47 13.15
CA HIS A 185 -0.36 11.40 13.83
C HIS A 185 -1.01 10.03 13.69
N LEU A 186 -2.33 9.96 13.44
CA LEU A 186 -3.05 8.70 13.29
C LEU A 186 -2.89 8.14 11.86
N TRP A 187 -3.17 8.93 10.82
CA TRP A 187 -3.01 8.40 9.46
C TRP A 187 -1.54 8.17 9.09
N ARG A 188 -0.62 9.01 9.59
CA ARG A 188 0.83 8.78 9.42
C ARG A 188 1.27 7.51 10.14
N GLY A 189 0.93 7.36 11.41
CA GLY A 189 1.27 6.15 12.17
C GLY A 189 0.69 4.87 11.56
N PHE A 190 -0.51 4.96 10.94
CA PHE A 190 -1.09 3.86 10.18
C PHE A 190 -0.23 3.50 8.96
N LEU A 191 0.22 4.48 8.17
CA LEU A 191 1.00 4.25 6.96
C LEU A 191 2.45 3.82 7.26
N ASP A 192 3.04 4.31 8.35
CA ASP A 192 4.42 4.02 8.76
C ASP A 192 4.56 2.71 9.57
N ASP A 193 3.45 2.02 9.88
CA ASP A 193 3.44 0.80 10.70
C ASP A 193 4.13 1.01 12.06
N THR A 194 3.84 2.14 12.72
CA THR A 194 4.43 2.53 14.01
C THR A 194 3.48 2.41 15.19
N MET A 195 2.21 2.05 14.95
CA MET A 195 1.18 1.93 15.96
C MET A 195 1.27 0.62 16.74
N SER A 196 0.90 0.67 18.02
CA SER A 196 0.53 -0.53 18.78
C SER A 196 -0.79 -1.13 18.26
N PRO A 197 -1.09 -2.40 18.53
CA PRO A 197 -2.36 -3.02 18.13
C PRO A 197 -3.60 -2.28 18.64
N SER A 198 -3.54 -1.72 19.87
CA SER A 198 -4.62 -0.95 20.46
C SER A 198 -4.83 0.39 19.78
N GLU A 199 -3.76 1.12 19.49
CA GLU A 199 -3.82 2.39 18.74
C GLU A 199 -4.34 2.17 17.32
N LEU A 200 -3.89 1.13 16.66
CA LEU A 200 -4.35 0.77 15.31
C LEU A 200 -5.86 0.44 15.32
N ALA A 201 -6.32 -0.39 16.24
CA ALA A 201 -7.74 -0.72 16.37
C ALA A 201 -8.60 0.53 16.66
N LEU A 202 -8.11 1.42 17.53
CA LEU A 202 -8.78 2.70 17.82
C LEU A 202 -8.82 3.61 16.57
N THR A 203 -7.72 3.68 15.81
CA THR A 203 -7.63 4.48 14.58
C THR A 203 -8.61 3.97 13.52
N MET A 204 -8.69 2.66 13.32
CA MET A 204 -9.68 2.04 12.42
C MET A 204 -11.11 2.31 12.86
N SER A 205 -11.37 2.26 14.18
CA SER A 205 -12.69 2.59 14.74
C SER A 205 -13.06 4.06 14.56
N LYS A 206 -12.12 4.99 14.75
CA LYS A 206 -12.31 6.42 14.48
C LYS A 206 -12.60 6.69 13.01
N MET A 207 -11.82 6.07 12.11
CA MET A 207 -12.06 6.19 10.67
C MET A 207 -13.47 5.69 10.29
N PHE A 208 -13.89 4.54 10.84
CA PHE A 208 -15.24 4.03 10.65
C PHE A 208 -16.30 5.03 11.16
N ALA A 209 -16.09 5.67 12.32
CA ALA A 209 -17.01 6.68 12.88
C ALA A 209 -17.07 7.95 12.03
N LEU A 210 -15.97 8.37 11.38
CA LEU A 210 -15.93 9.52 10.47
C LEU A 210 -16.56 9.22 9.11
N SER A 211 -16.63 7.96 8.72
CA SER A 211 -17.16 7.53 7.44
C SER A 211 -18.65 7.85 7.29
N LYS A 212 -19.09 8.20 6.08
CA LYS A 212 -20.51 8.39 5.76
C LYS A 212 -21.31 7.09 5.96
N SER A 213 -22.61 7.21 6.25
CA SER A 213 -23.48 6.05 6.51
C SER A 213 -23.45 5.00 5.38
N SER A 214 -23.40 5.46 4.13
CA SER A 214 -23.29 4.61 2.95
C SER A 214 -21.99 3.79 2.92
N LEU A 215 -20.87 4.41 3.30
CA LEU A 215 -19.57 3.73 3.39
C LEU A 215 -19.56 2.75 4.57
N ARG A 216 -20.11 3.12 5.75
CA ARG A 216 -20.21 2.22 6.93
C ARG A 216 -20.93 0.92 6.60
N LEU A 217 -22.06 1.00 5.88
CA LEU A 217 -22.80 -0.19 5.45
C LEU A 217 -21.93 -1.09 4.56
N SER A 218 -21.25 -0.50 3.60
CA SER A 218 -20.32 -1.24 2.72
C SER A 218 -19.19 -1.90 3.51
N LEU A 219 -18.58 -1.20 4.48
CA LEU A 219 -17.52 -1.72 5.34
C LEU A 219 -18.00 -2.90 6.20
N ILE A 220 -19.22 -2.83 6.76
CA ILE A 220 -19.82 -3.91 7.56
C ILE A 220 -20.09 -5.14 6.66
N GLN A 221 -20.71 -4.96 5.51
CA GLN A 221 -21.01 -6.05 4.58
C GLN A 221 -19.73 -6.78 4.13
N ASN A 222 -18.68 -6.04 3.82
CA ASN A 222 -17.40 -6.58 3.40
C ASN A 222 -16.66 -7.32 4.52
N SER A 223 -16.79 -6.88 5.79
CA SER A 223 -16.19 -7.56 6.93
C SER A 223 -16.94 -8.85 7.34
N LEU A 224 -18.26 -8.89 7.25
CA LEU A 224 -19.05 -10.06 7.58
C LEU A 224 -18.86 -11.20 6.57
N SER A 225 -18.65 -10.89 5.29
CA SER A 225 -18.37 -11.90 4.27
C SER A 225 -17.00 -12.58 4.43
N HIS A 226 -16.10 -11.98 5.22
CA HIS A 226 -14.82 -12.62 5.60
C HIS A 226 -14.99 -13.65 6.71
N ALA A 227 -15.89 -13.40 7.67
CA ALA A 227 -16.14 -14.30 8.79
C ALA A 227 -16.90 -15.60 8.40
N SER A 228 -17.58 -15.60 7.26
CA SER A 228 -18.38 -16.75 6.77
C SER A 228 -17.67 -17.63 5.74
N GLY A 229 -16.42 -17.33 5.40
CA GLY A 229 -15.61 -18.04 4.38
C GLY A 229 -14.45 -18.87 4.92
N HIS A 230 -14.43 -19.16 6.24
CA HIS A 230 -13.47 -20.07 6.89
C HIS A 230 -14.16 -21.29 7.46
#